data_76108ac949c45c57dbaa15776696896f
#
_entry.id   76108ac949c45c57dbaa15776696896f
#
_cell.length_a   1.000
_cell.length_b   1.000
_cell.length_c   1.000
_cell.angle_alpha   90.00
_cell.angle_beta   90.00
_cell.angle_gamma   90.00
#
_symmetry.space_group_name_H-M   'P 1'
#
loop_
_entity.id
_entity.type
_entity.pdbx_description
1 polymer ?
#
loop_
_entity_poly.entity_id
_entity_poly.type
_entity_poly.pdbx_seq_one_letter_code
_entity_poly.pdbx_strand_id
1 'polypeptide(L)'
;MSLREIQKEIIENKKRHNFNISDMNEEFCHLYREIGEAYDAWFRGIDTFPEELADIAIFLLGIAELNDIDLEKEINKKIEINKGRESRLNKVGHYVHTWEKWRLAAMSVFYLIGK
;
A
#
# COMPACT_ATOMS: atom_id res chain seq x y z
N MET A 1 19.08 -3.11 -5.76
CA MET A 1 18.19 -2.31 -6.62
C MET A 1 17.44 -1.27 -5.77
N SER A 2 17.29 -0.06 -6.30
CA SER A 2 16.40 0.94 -5.70
C SER A 2 14.93 0.51 -5.89
N LEU A 3 14.02 1.10 -5.13
CA LEU A 3 12.59 0.82 -5.34
C LEU A 3 12.14 1.21 -6.75
N ARG A 4 12.67 2.30 -7.30
CA ARG A 4 12.33 2.70 -8.66
C ARG A 4 12.79 1.68 -9.71
N GLU A 5 13.95 1.10 -9.53
CA GLU A 5 14.42 0.03 -10.40
C GLU A 5 13.54 -1.20 -10.30
N ILE A 6 13.11 -1.56 -9.09
CA ILE A 6 12.16 -2.66 -8.87
C ILE A 6 10.82 -2.35 -9.55
N GLN A 7 10.32 -1.12 -9.44
CA GLN A 7 9.08 -0.69 -10.11
C GLN A 7 9.15 -0.92 -11.62
N LYS A 8 10.28 -0.54 -12.22
CA LYS A 8 10.50 -0.71 -13.67
C LYS A 8 10.56 -2.18 -14.06
N GLU A 9 11.24 -3.00 -13.26
CA GLU A 9 11.33 -4.45 -13.51
C GLU A 9 9.95 -5.11 -13.45
N ILE A 10 9.10 -4.69 -12.52
CA ILE A 10 7.73 -5.20 -12.39
C ILE A 10 6.94 -4.95 -13.69
N ILE A 11 7.02 -3.73 -14.22
CA ILE A 11 6.30 -3.38 -15.44
C ILE A 11 6.88 -4.08 -16.66
N GLU A 12 8.20 -4.21 -16.76
CA GLU A 12 8.83 -4.98 -17.82
C GLU A 12 8.38 -6.45 -17.81
N ASN A 13 8.27 -7.04 -16.63
CA ASN A 13 7.77 -8.39 -16.47
C ASN A 13 6.30 -8.51 -16.94
N LYS A 14 5.45 -7.54 -16.57
CA LYS A 14 4.06 -7.48 -17.02
C LYS A 14 3.96 -7.43 -18.53
N LYS A 15 4.80 -6.61 -19.17
CA LYS A 15 4.84 -6.50 -20.65
C LYS A 15 5.25 -7.81 -21.30
N ARG A 16 6.26 -8.47 -20.75
CA ARG A 16 6.73 -9.76 -21.28
C ARG A 16 5.64 -10.83 -21.25
N HIS A 17 4.78 -10.81 -20.26
CA HIS A 17 3.74 -11.81 -20.08
C HIS A 17 2.34 -11.35 -20.53
N ASN A 18 2.26 -10.19 -21.17
CA ASN A 18 0.99 -9.59 -21.63
C ASN A 18 -0.01 -9.42 -20.49
N PHE A 19 0.48 -9.09 -19.29
CA PHE A 19 -0.37 -8.77 -18.16
C PHE A 19 -0.90 -7.34 -18.28
N ASN A 20 -1.94 -7.02 -17.50
CA ASN A 20 -2.57 -5.70 -17.53
C ASN A 20 -1.60 -4.58 -17.14
N ILE A 21 -1.54 -3.52 -17.94
CA ILE A 21 -0.74 -2.32 -17.67
C ILE A 21 -1.54 -1.03 -17.88
N SER A 22 -2.84 -1.12 -18.13
CA SER A 22 -3.67 0.04 -18.50
C SER A 22 -4.90 0.22 -17.63
N ASP A 23 -5.47 -0.84 -17.09
CA ASP A 23 -6.67 -0.78 -16.27
C ASP A 23 -6.30 -0.74 -14.79
N MET A 24 -6.37 0.46 -14.20
CA MET A 24 -6.05 0.65 -12.78
C MET A 24 -7.06 -0.02 -11.85
N ASN A 25 -8.31 -0.11 -12.24
CA ASN A 25 -9.32 -0.80 -11.44
C ASN A 25 -8.94 -2.27 -11.24
N GLU A 26 -8.47 -2.91 -12.30
CA GLU A 26 -7.99 -4.30 -12.23
C GLU A 26 -6.80 -4.44 -11.30
N GLU A 27 -5.82 -3.52 -11.39
CA GLU A 27 -4.63 -3.53 -10.54
C GLU A 27 -4.99 -3.34 -9.05
N PHE A 28 -5.90 -2.43 -8.74
CA PHE A 28 -6.36 -2.24 -7.36
C PHE A 28 -7.14 -3.46 -6.86
N CYS A 29 -7.95 -4.09 -7.69
CA CYS A 29 -8.65 -5.33 -7.31
C CYS A 29 -7.66 -6.45 -6.98
N HIS A 30 -6.61 -6.60 -7.76
CA HIS A 30 -5.54 -7.57 -7.46
C HIS A 30 -4.84 -7.24 -6.14
N LEU A 31 -4.57 -5.97 -5.88
CA LEU A 31 -3.94 -5.55 -4.63
C LEU A 31 -4.81 -5.92 -3.42
N TYR A 32 -6.12 -5.65 -3.48
CA TYR A 32 -7.05 -6.04 -2.41
C TYR A 32 -7.06 -7.54 -2.20
N ARG A 33 -7.02 -8.32 -3.27
CA ARG A 33 -6.97 -9.79 -3.19
C ARG A 33 -5.71 -10.25 -2.48
N GLU A 34 -4.55 -9.69 -2.85
CA GLU A 34 -3.28 -10.04 -2.22
C GLU A 34 -3.25 -9.69 -0.74
N ILE A 35 -3.85 -8.56 -0.36
CA ILE A 35 -3.99 -8.18 1.05
C ILE A 35 -4.81 -9.23 1.80
N GLY A 36 -5.91 -9.67 1.21
CA GLY A 36 -6.76 -10.72 1.79
C GLY A 36 -6.02 -12.04 1.96
N GLU A 37 -5.25 -12.44 0.95
CA GLU A 37 -4.43 -13.67 0.99
C GLU A 37 -3.36 -13.59 2.07
N ALA A 38 -2.70 -12.45 2.21
CA ALA A 38 -1.69 -12.23 3.26
C ALA A 38 -2.31 -12.29 4.65
N TYR A 39 -3.45 -11.66 4.85
CA TYR A 39 -4.17 -11.71 6.12
C TYR A 39 -4.55 -13.16 6.48
N ASP A 40 -5.09 -13.90 5.53
CA ASP A 40 -5.48 -15.29 5.73
C ASP A 40 -4.27 -16.17 6.10
N ALA A 41 -3.15 -15.99 5.39
CA ALA A 41 -1.91 -16.72 5.66
C ALA A 41 -1.39 -16.42 7.07
N TRP A 42 -1.40 -15.15 7.46
CA TRP A 42 -1.00 -14.75 8.81
C TRP A 42 -1.92 -15.32 9.87
N PHE A 43 -3.22 -15.20 9.68
CA PHE A 43 -4.23 -15.65 10.64
C PHE A 43 -4.17 -17.16 10.87
N ARG A 44 -3.97 -17.93 9.80
CA ARG A 44 -3.90 -19.39 9.86
C ARG A 44 -2.49 -19.92 10.12
N GLY A 45 -1.49 -19.06 10.23
CA GLY A 45 -0.10 -19.46 10.48
C GLY A 45 0.54 -20.24 9.34
N ILE A 46 0.22 -19.88 8.09
CA ILE A 46 0.76 -20.55 6.90
C ILE A 46 2.13 -19.93 6.57
N ASP A 47 3.09 -20.79 6.23
CA ASP A 47 4.50 -20.36 5.97
C ASP A 47 4.71 -19.59 4.67
N THR A 48 3.68 -19.46 3.83
CA THR A 48 3.73 -18.57 2.66
C THR A 48 3.51 -17.09 2.98
N PHE A 49 3.25 -16.75 4.24
CA PHE A 49 2.99 -15.36 4.64
C PHE A 49 4.03 -14.36 4.13
N PRO A 50 5.35 -14.59 4.24
CA PRO A 50 6.33 -13.66 3.69
C PRO A 50 6.19 -13.43 2.19
N GLU A 51 5.88 -14.47 1.43
CA GLU A 51 5.64 -14.36 -0.02
C GLU A 51 4.39 -13.52 -0.32
N GLU A 52 3.35 -13.68 0.48
CA GLU A 52 2.12 -12.90 0.32
C GLU A 52 2.35 -11.41 0.58
N LEU A 53 3.22 -11.06 1.53
CA LEU A 53 3.64 -9.68 1.72
C LEU A 53 4.40 -9.14 0.52
N ALA A 54 5.25 -9.96 -0.08
CA ALA A 54 5.98 -9.59 -1.30
C ALA A 54 5.03 -9.34 -2.47
N ASP A 55 3.98 -10.15 -2.61
CA ASP A 55 2.96 -9.97 -3.64
C ASP A 55 2.23 -8.64 -3.49
N ILE A 56 1.88 -8.25 -2.26
CA ILE A 56 1.30 -6.92 -1.98
C ILE A 56 2.24 -5.82 -2.46
N ALA A 57 3.51 -5.91 -2.11
CA ALA A 57 4.50 -4.91 -2.49
C ALA A 57 4.67 -4.84 -4.02
N ILE A 58 4.66 -5.97 -4.71
CA ILE A 58 4.78 -6.02 -6.17
C ILE A 58 3.61 -5.29 -6.83
N PHE A 59 2.38 -5.53 -6.41
CA PHE A 59 1.22 -4.83 -6.98
C PHE A 59 1.25 -3.34 -6.66
N LEU A 60 1.61 -2.98 -5.43
CA LEU A 60 1.71 -1.58 -5.03
C LEU A 60 2.77 -0.84 -5.85
N LEU A 61 3.96 -1.41 -5.97
CA LEU A 61 5.06 -0.84 -6.74
C LEU A 61 4.73 -0.77 -8.23
N GLY A 62 4.02 -1.76 -8.75
CA GLY A 62 3.51 -1.76 -10.13
C GLY A 62 2.54 -0.61 -10.39
N ILE A 63 1.59 -0.40 -9.48
CA ILE A 63 0.64 0.73 -9.57
C ILE A 63 1.40 2.05 -9.56
N ALA A 64 2.40 2.20 -8.70
CA ALA A 64 3.23 3.40 -8.64
C ALA A 64 3.91 3.66 -9.99
N GLU A 65 4.52 2.64 -10.60
CA GLU A 65 5.20 2.81 -11.89
C GLU A 65 4.24 3.14 -13.02
N LEU A 66 3.06 2.51 -13.05
CA LEU A 66 2.05 2.81 -14.06
C LEU A 66 1.53 4.25 -13.98
N ASN A 67 1.66 4.88 -12.83
CA ASN A 67 1.26 6.27 -12.61
C ASN A 67 2.45 7.23 -12.54
N ASP A 68 3.64 6.78 -12.94
CA ASP A 68 4.88 7.55 -12.93
C ASP A 68 5.19 8.16 -11.57
N ILE A 69 5.01 7.38 -10.52
CA ILE A 69 5.29 7.78 -9.13
C ILE A 69 6.55 7.06 -8.65
N ASP A 70 7.52 7.82 -8.14
CA ASP A 70 8.68 7.29 -7.44
C ASP A 70 8.27 7.02 -5.99
N LEU A 71 7.92 5.77 -5.68
CA LEU A 71 7.38 5.42 -4.37
C LEU A 71 8.39 5.56 -3.25
N GLU A 72 9.68 5.31 -3.51
CA GLU A 72 10.74 5.53 -2.52
C GLU A 72 10.76 6.97 -2.05
N LYS A 73 10.66 7.90 -2.98
CA LYS A 73 10.62 9.34 -2.72
C LYS A 73 9.39 9.71 -1.89
N GLU A 74 8.23 9.16 -2.25
CA GLU A 74 6.99 9.42 -1.53
C GLU A 74 7.02 8.83 -0.11
N ILE A 75 7.59 7.65 0.04
CA ILE A 75 7.77 7.02 1.36
C ILE A 75 8.68 7.88 2.24
N ASN A 76 9.81 8.34 1.70
CA ASN A 76 10.75 9.19 2.46
C ASN A 76 10.10 10.50 2.90
N LYS A 77 9.34 11.14 2.02
CA LYS A 77 8.57 12.34 2.36
C LYS A 77 7.57 12.07 3.47
N LYS A 78 6.87 10.94 3.39
CA LYS A 78 5.86 10.57 4.37
C LYS A 78 6.45 10.25 5.74
N ILE A 79 7.61 9.61 5.76
CA ILE A 79 8.36 9.33 7.00
C ILE A 79 8.66 10.65 7.73
N GLU A 80 9.14 11.66 7.01
CA GLU A 80 9.45 12.97 7.61
C GLU A 80 8.19 13.66 8.14
N ILE A 81 7.09 13.60 7.40
CA ILE A 81 5.79 14.11 7.85
C ILE A 81 5.35 13.40 9.13
N ASN A 82 5.48 12.08 9.18
CA ASN A 82 5.07 11.28 10.34
C ASN A 82 5.93 11.58 11.58
N LYS A 83 7.23 11.82 11.41
CA LYS A 83 8.12 12.25 12.50
C LYS A 83 7.63 13.56 13.12
N GLY A 84 7.24 14.51 12.30
CA GLY A 84 6.68 15.77 12.77
C GLY A 84 5.38 15.59 13.57
N ARG A 85 4.54 14.67 13.12
CA ARG A 85 3.29 14.34 13.83
C ARG A 85 3.56 13.65 15.17
N GLU A 86 4.52 12.75 15.24
CA GLU A 86 4.93 12.09 16.49
C GLU A 86 5.43 13.11 17.50
N SER A 87 6.24 14.08 17.10
CA SER A 87 6.70 15.17 17.95
C SER A 87 5.55 16.00 18.50
N ARG A 88 4.54 16.27 17.70
CA ARG A 88 3.33 16.97 18.13
C ARG A 88 2.51 16.14 19.11
N LEU A 89 2.37 14.84 18.85
CA LEU A 89 1.66 13.90 19.71
C LEU A 89 2.33 13.79 21.08
N ASN A 90 3.65 13.69 21.13
CA ASN A 90 4.43 13.62 22.37
C ASN A 90 4.29 14.91 23.21
N LYS A 91 4.20 16.08 22.58
CA LYS A 91 4.03 17.37 23.27
C LYS A 91 2.65 17.55 23.85
N VAL A 92 1.62 16.95 23.29
CA VAL A 92 0.22 17.16 23.65
C VAL A 92 -0.39 15.94 24.36
N GLY A 93 0.31 14.80 24.36
CA GLY A 93 -0.16 13.55 24.99
C GLY A 93 -1.34 12.89 24.27
N HIS A 94 -1.59 13.26 23.02
CA HIS A 94 -2.74 12.77 22.27
C HIS A 94 -2.37 11.75 21.20
N TYR A 95 -2.18 10.52 21.62
CA TYR A 95 -2.23 9.37 20.74
C TYR A 95 -3.64 9.24 20.12
N VAL A 96 -4.62 9.77 20.78
CA VAL A 96 -6.05 9.68 20.45
C VAL A 96 -6.42 10.45 19.17
N HIS A 97 -5.75 11.57 18.86
CA HIS A 97 -6.08 12.38 17.67
C HIS A 97 -5.79 11.68 16.32
N THR A 98 -4.73 10.89 16.27
CA THR A 98 -4.40 10.12 15.06
C THR A 98 -5.45 9.04 14.84
N TRP A 99 -5.89 8.37 15.91
CA TRP A 99 -6.93 7.34 15.88
C TRP A 99 -8.27 7.88 15.41
N GLU A 100 -8.69 9.04 15.90
CA GLU A 100 -9.94 9.67 15.50
C GLU A 100 -9.93 10.04 14.01
N LYS A 101 -8.82 10.58 13.53
CA LYS A 101 -8.67 10.96 12.12
C LYS A 101 -8.78 9.73 11.21
N TRP A 102 -8.13 8.62 11.56
CA TRP A 102 -8.22 7.36 10.85
C TRP A 102 -9.62 6.76 10.92
N ARG A 103 -10.24 6.81 12.09
CA ARG A 103 -11.60 6.30 12.30
C ARG A 103 -12.63 7.07 11.47
N LEU A 104 -12.51 8.38 11.40
CA LEU A 104 -13.39 9.22 10.58
C LEU A 104 -13.19 8.95 9.10
N ALA A 105 -11.95 8.79 8.64
CA ALA A 105 -11.65 8.43 7.26
C ALA A 105 -12.23 7.05 6.91
N ALA A 106 -12.06 6.05 7.79
CA ALA A 106 -12.61 4.72 7.61
C ALA A 106 -14.15 4.75 7.58
N MET A 107 -14.77 5.51 8.47
CA MET A 107 -16.24 5.69 8.50
C MET A 107 -16.77 6.36 7.25
N SER A 108 -16.03 7.33 6.69
CA SER A 108 -16.40 7.96 5.42
C SER A 108 -16.42 6.97 4.26
N VAL A 109 -15.43 6.09 4.21
CA VAL A 109 -15.36 5.02 3.19
C VAL A 109 -16.53 4.06 3.36
N PHE A 110 -16.81 3.60 4.59
CA PHE A 110 -17.94 2.71 4.87
C PHE A 110 -19.29 3.38 4.54
N TYR A 111 -19.44 4.65 4.81
CA TYR A 111 -20.65 5.41 4.48
C TYR A 111 -20.87 5.48 2.97
N LEU A 112 -19.80 5.69 2.20
CA LEU A 112 -19.87 5.74 0.74
C LEU A 112 -20.17 4.36 0.13
N ILE A 113 -19.64 3.30 0.71
CA ILE A 113 -19.87 1.92 0.25
C ILE A 113 -21.25 1.42 0.66
N GLY A 114 -21.77 1.87 1.81
CA GLY A 114 -23.07 1.46 2.35
C GLY A 114 -24.30 2.09 1.66
N LYS A 115 -24.08 2.95 0.71
CA LYS A 115 -25.13 3.56 -0.12
C LYS A 115 -25.16 2.95 -1.51
#